data_47f8b4229cc8a3b5043008fa063fea0d
#
_entry.id   47f8b4229cc8a3b5043008fa063fea0d
#
_cell.length_a   1.000
_cell.length_b   1.000
_cell.length_c   1.000
_cell.angle_alpha   90.00
_cell.angle_beta   90.00
_cell.angle_gamma   90.00
#
_symmetry.space_group_name_H-M   'P 1'
#
loop_
_entity.id
_entity.type
_entity.pdbx_description
1 polymer ?
#
loop_
_entity_poly.entity_id
_entity_poly.type
_entity_poly.pdbx_seq_one_letter_code
_entity_poly.pdbx_strand_id
1 'polypeptide(L)'
;MAVTSAYLAIIIIWSTTPLAIQWSSAGVGYEFAVALRMVIGLAALLIIVRLWRLPMPIDRDAIKVYFAGGIPLFLAMSSVYWSAQFIPSGWIAVIFGLTPFLTSVFAHFMLGGQSFTFAKSSAMLLGFIGLTIVFAESFDAAKSSWMGVAGICFSAVVHSFGAVTLKKLQPTMPSISVTTGSLMVATPLFVLSSVIHGIPNSIPDSSLKAIIYLAFMGSALGFPLYYFCLKNLRAEQVALITLITPVTALLLGIWLNGELISIHIWIGTAFIVSGLALYEFGHLLRNRKSQC
;
A
#
# COMPACT_ATOMS: atom_id res chain seq x y z
N MET A 1 -8.02 19.66 -12.02
CA MET A 1 -7.01 18.90 -12.82
C MET A 1 -5.98 18.20 -11.93
N ALA A 2 -5.27 18.90 -11.05
CA ALA A 2 -4.18 18.26 -10.26
C ALA A 2 -4.59 17.03 -9.43
N VAL A 3 -5.77 17.03 -8.78
CA VAL A 3 -6.23 15.91 -7.95
C VAL A 3 -6.59 14.69 -8.81
N THR A 4 -7.29 14.90 -9.92
CA THR A 4 -7.67 13.81 -10.84
C THR A 4 -6.44 13.14 -11.47
N SER A 5 -5.46 13.96 -11.89
CA SER A 5 -4.20 13.43 -12.45
C SER A 5 -3.40 12.66 -11.42
N ALA A 6 -3.31 13.16 -10.18
CA ALA A 6 -2.66 12.47 -9.07
C ALA A 6 -3.33 11.12 -8.78
N TYR A 7 -4.65 11.10 -8.78
CA TYR A 7 -5.46 9.92 -8.55
C TYR A 7 -5.23 8.83 -9.61
N LEU A 8 -5.29 9.18 -10.90
CA LEU A 8 -5.02 8.25 -11.99
C LEU A 8 -3.58 7.74 -11.95
N ALA A 9 -2.62 8.62 -11.67
CA ALA A 9 -1.22 8.23 -11.52
C ALA A 9 -1.02 7.20 -10.42
N ILE A 10 -1.69 7.34 -9.26
CA ILE A 10 -1.61 6.37 -8.16
C ILE A 10 -2.18 5.03 -8.61
N ILE A 11 -3.32 4.98 -9.30
CA ILE A 11 -3.90 3.72 -9.79
C ILE A 11 -2.87 2.98 -10.64
N ILE A 12 -2.24 3.66 -11.60
CA ILE A 12 -1.23 3.06 -12.48
C ILE A 12 -0.02 2.57 -11.67
N ILE A 13 0.52 3.42 -10.80
CA ILE A 13 1.68 3.10 -9.97
C ILE A 13 1.39 1.90 -9.07
N TRP A 14 0.26 1.89 -8.39
CA TRP A 14 -0.06 0.82 -7.44
C TRP A 14 -0.47 -0.48 -8.12
N SER A 15 -1.02 -0.44 -9.34
CA SER A 15 -1.29 -1.63 -10.13
C SER A 15 0.00 -2.35 -10.57
N THR A 16 1.07 -1.61 -10.84
CA THR A 16 2.36 -2.15 -11.29
C THR A 16 3.34 -2.43 -10.12
N THR A 17 3.13 -1.80 -8.97
CA THR A 17 4.05 -1.91 -7.82
C THR A 17 4.26 -3.35 -7.33
N PRO A 18 3.24 -4.21 -7.16
CA PRO A 18 3.44 -5.57 -6.68
C PRO A 18 4.37 -6.39 -7.59
N LEU A 19 4.16 -6.30 -8.90
CA LEU A 19 5.00 -6.97 -9.90
C LEU A 19 6.45 -6.44 -9.87
N ALA A 20 6.61 -5.12 -9.82
CA ALA A 20 7.92 -4.50 -9.74
C ALA A 20 8.66 -4.86 -8.43
N ILE A 21 7.95 -5.09 -7.32
CA ILE A 21 8.53 -5.59 -6.06
C ILE A 21 9.15 -6.97 -6.25
N GLN A 22 8.46 -7.91 -6.90
CA GLN A 22 9.00 -9.23 -7.19
C GLN A 22 10.25 -9.14 -8.08
N TRP A 23 10.18 -8.39 -9.18
CA TRP A 23 11.31 -8.21 -10.08
C TRP A 23 12.50 -7.54 -9.41
N SER A 24 12.27 -6.58 -8.54
CA SER A 24 13.33 -5.86 -7.82
C SER A 24 14.10 -6.75 -6.86
N SER A 25 13.46 -7.78 -6.30
CA SER A 25 14.04 -8.70 -5.32
C SER A 25 14.77 -9.89 -5.96
N ALA A 26 14.58 -10.10 -7.27
CA ALA A 26 15.14 -11.26 -7.97
C ALA A 26 16.69 -11.20 -8.00
N GLY A 27 17.34 -12.17 -7.37
CA GLY A 27 18.80 -12.32 -7.36
C GLY A 27 19.56 -11.35 -6.45
N VAL A 28 18.89 -10.46 -5.72
CA VAL A 28 19.56 -9.48 -4.82
C VAL A 28 19.10 -9.57 -3.36
N GLY A 29 18.05 -10.34 -3.07
CA GLY A 29 17.40 -10.36 -1.77
C GLY A 29 16.44 -9.20 -1.57
N TYR A 30 15.37 -9.45 -0.83
CA TYR A 30 14.30 -8.47 -0.66
C TYR A 30 14.69 -7.31 0.26
N GLU A 31 15.55 -7.56 1.26
CA GLU A 31 16.07 -6.55 2.19
C GLU A 31 16.90 -5.50 1.45
N PHE A 32 17.79 -5.97 0.56
CA PHE A 32 18.62 -5.08 -0.24
C PHE A 32 17.78 -4.30 -1.24
N ALA A 33 16.84 -4.97 -1.93
CA ALA A 33 15.98 -4.34 -2.91
C ALA A 33 15.16 -3.20 -2.31
N VAL A 34 14.50 -3.42 -1.15
CA VAL A 34 13.73 -2.38 -0.48
C VAL A 34 14.63 -1.26 0.07
N ALA A 35 15.80 -1.59 0.63
CA ALA A 35 16.74 -0.59 1.14
C ALA A 35 17.23 0.34 0.03
N LEU A 36 17.71 -0.22 -1.09
CA LEU A 36 18.21 0.57 -2.21
C LEU A 36 17.09 1.44 -2.82
N ARG A 37 15.88 0.88 -2.99
CA ARG A 37 14.70 1.65 -3.39
C ARG A 37 14.45 2.85 -2.49
N MET A 38 14.49 2.67 -1.16
CA MET A 38 14.19 3.75 -0.21
C MET A 38 15.30 4.78 -0.15
N VAL A 39 16.56 4.37 -0.27
CA VAL A 39 17.72 5.28 -0.36
C VAL A 39 17.59 6.18 -1.58
N ILE A 40 17.36 5.61 -2.78
CA ILE A 40 17.21 6.38 -4.02
C ILE A 40 15.97 7.29 -3.94
N GLY A 41 14.84 6.76 -3.44
CA GLY A 41 13.60 7.53 -3.26
C GLY A 41 13.76 8.70 -2.28
N LEU A 42 14.44 8.48 -1.15
CA LEU A 42 14.76 9.53 -0.19
C LEU A 42 15.68 10.58 -0.80
N ALA A 43 16.75 10.18 -1.50
CA ALA A 43 17.66 11.11 -2.17
C ALA A 43 16.91 12.00 -3.19
N ALA A 44 16.04 11.42 -4.01
CA ALA A 44 15.21 12.16 -4.95
C ALA A 44 14.28 13.17 -4.24
N LEU A 45 13.63 12.77 -3.15
CA LEU A 45 12.76 13.66 -2.37
C LEU A 45 13.53 14.78 -1.67
N LEU A 46 14.72 14.50 -1.13
CA LEU A 46 15.58 15.54 -0.53
C LEU A 46 16.00 16.58 -1.57
N ILE A 47 16.32 16.15 -2.79
CA ILE A 47 16.61 17.07 -3.91
C ILE A 47 15.38 17.93 -4.22
N ILE A 48 14.18 17.33 -4.33
CA ILE A 48 12.92 18.05 -4.58
C ILE A 48 12.64 19.07 -3.46
N VAL A 49 12.74 18.64 -2.19
CA VAL A 49 12.53 19.50 -1.03
C VAL A 49 13.50 20.70 -1.07
N ARG A 50 14.77 20.45 -1.40
CA ARG A 50 15.80 21.49 -1.50
C ARG A 50 15.54 22.47 -2.64
N LEU A 51 15.23 21.95 -3.85
CA LEU A 51 14.97 22.76 -5.03
C LEU A 51 13.70 23.61 -4.90
N TRP A 52 12.64 23.04 -4.34
CA TRP A 52 11.36 23.74 -4.17
C TRP A 52 11.27 24.50 -2.84
N ARG A 53 12.35 24.48 -2.05
CA ARG A 53 12.43 25.16 -0.74
C ARG A 53 11.28 24.82 0.18
N LEU A 54 10.86 23.53 0.19
CA LEU A 54 9.75 23.08 1.02
C LEU A 54 10.17 23.06 2.50
N PRO A 55 9.25 23.39 3.41
CA PRO A 55 9.55 23.38 4.85
C PRO A 55 9.78 21.94 5.34
N MET A 56 10.86 21.76 6.11
CA MET A 56 11.16 20.52 6.83
C MET A 56 11.33 20.85 8.32
N PRO A 57 10.22 21.11 9.04
CA PRO A 57 10.30 21.46 10.44
C PRO A 57 10.84 20.27 11.27
N ILE A 58 11.56 20.63 12.36
CA ILE A 58 12.16 19.66 13.30
C ILE A 58 11.62 19.83 14.72
N ASP A 59 10.49 20.52 14.85
CA ASP A 59 9.78 20.62 16.12
C ASP A 59 9.16 19.28 16.54
N ARG A 60 8.72 19.19 17.79
CA ARG A 60 8.20 17.95 18.38
C ARG A 60 7.02 17.35 17.59
N ASP A 61 6.18 18.20 17.03
CA ASP A 61 4.99 17.73 16.33
C ASP A 61 5.32 17.24 14.92
N ALA A 62 6.25 17.89 14.22
CA ALA A 62 6.80 17.39 12.98
C ALA A 62 7.51 16.03 13.17
N ILE A 63 8.32 15.90 14.20
CA ILE A 63 9.01 14.63 14.52
C ILE A 63 7.99 13.51 14.78
N LYS A 64 6.91 13.76 15.54
CA LYS A 64 5.83 12.78 15.73
C LYS A 64 5.22 12.33 14.39
N VAL A 65 4.99 13.27 13.46
CA VAL A 65 4.47 12.96 12.11
C VAL A 65 5.46 12.09 11.33
N TYR A 66 6.75 12.40 11.39
CA TYR A 66 7.78 11.62 10.68
C TYR A 66 7.87 10.18 11.21
N PHE A 67 7.84 10.00 12.53
CA PHE A 67 7.83 8.66 13.13
C PHE A 67 6.51 7.93 12.88
N ALA A 68 5.36 8.62 12.95
CA ALA A 68 4.05 8.04 12.68
C ALA A 68 3.89 7.56 11.23
N GLY A 69 4.60 8.18 10.29
CA GLY A 69 4.67 7.71 8.91
C GLY A 69 5.79 6.69 8.69
N GLY A 70 6.98 6.93 9.25
CA GLY A 70 8.18 6.16 8.96
C GLY A 70 8.21 4.76 9.56
N ILE A 71 7.80 4.58 10.82
CA ILE A 71 7.80 3.24 11.45
C ILE A 71 6.78 2.30 10.79
N PRO A 72 5.51 2.70 10.58
CA PRO A 72 4.58 1.87 9.85
C PRO A 72 5.02 1.59 8.41
N LEU A 73 5.66 2.56 7.74
CA LEU A 73 6.21 2.37 6.40
C LEU A 73 7.28 1.28 6.38
N PHE A 74 8.24 1.32 7.33
CA PHE A 74 9.27 0.31 7.46
C PHE A 74 8.67 -1.08 7.69
N LEU A 75 7.80 -1.24 8.67
CA LEU A 75 7.19 -2.52 9.01
C LEU A 75 6.32 -3.06 7.86
N ALA A 76 5.49 -2.21 7.27
CA ALA A 76 4.60 -2.60 6.18
C ALA A 76 5.40 -3.00 4.93
N MET A 77 6.38 -2.20 4.48
CA MET A 77 7.14 -2.50 3.28
C MET A 77 8.08 -3.70 3.47
N SER A 78 8.73 -3.86 4.63
CA SER A 78 9.51 -5.06 4.93
C SER A 78 8.65 -6.32 4.81
N SER A 79 7.44 -6.28 5.38
CA SER A 79 6.50 -7.41 5.31
C SER A 79 6.00 -7.68 3.89
N VAL A 80 5.72 -6.64 3.08
CA VAL A 80 5.34 -6.82 1.66
C VAL A 80 6.46 -7.48 0.87
N TYR A 81 7.68 -6.96 0.99
CA TYR A 81 8.83 -7.50 0.25
C TYR A 81 9.17 -8.93 0.65
N TRP A 82 9.08 -9.24 1.94
CA TRP A 82 9.22 -10.60 2.44
C TRP A 82 8.13 -11.52 1.88
N SER A 83 6.88 -11.09 1.94
CA SER A 83 5.73 -11.87 1.47
C SER A 83 5.75 -12.14 -0.04
N ALA A 84 6.26 -11.18 -0.82
CA ALA A 84 6.37 -11.26 -2.28
C ALA A 84 7.23 -12.45 -2.76
N GLN A 85 8.00 -13.09 -1.86
CA GLN A 85 8.79 -14.27 -2.17
C GLN A 85 7.96 -15.57 -2.14
N PHE A 86 6.79 -15.55 -1.52
CA PHE A 86 5.97 -16.73 -1.27
C PHE A 86 4.68 -16.76 -2.10
N ILE A 87 4.24 -15.64 -2.63
CA ILE A 87 2.96 -15.50 -3.33
C ILE A 87 3.10 -14.72 -4.64
N PRO A 88 2.25 -14.98 -5.63
CA PRO A 88 2.17 -14.20 -6.86
C PRO A 88 1.94 -12.71 -6.60
N SER A 89 2.43 -11.86 -7.48
CA SER A 89 2.36 -10.40 -7.32
C SER A 89 0.91 -9.89 -7.23
N GLY A 90 0.01 -10.47 -8.01
CA GLY A 90 -1.40 -10.10 -8.01
C GLY A 90 -2.09 -10.31 -6.67
N TRP A 91 -1.71 -11.35 -5.90
CA TRP A 91 -2.29 -11.61 -4.57
C TRP A 91 -2.00 -10.49 -3.59
N ILE A 92 -0.83 -9.86 -3.70
CA ILE A 92 -0.44 -8.70 -2.86
C ILE A 92 -1.48 -7.60 -2.98
N ALA A 93 -1.85 -7.22 -4.21
CA ALA A 93 -2.83 -6.17 -4.47
C ALA A 93 -4.25 -6.57 -4.00
N VAL A 94 -4.64 -7.84 -4.19
CA VAL A 94 -5.94 -8.38 -3.75
C VAL A 94 -6.10 -8.23 -2.23
N ILE A 95 -5.10 -8.66 -1.47
CA ILE A 95 -5.14 -8.61 0.00
C ILE A 95 -5.06 -7.16 0.49
N PHE A 96 -4.26 -6.29 -0.15
CA PHE A 96 -4.25 -4.85 0.12
C PHE A 96 -5.59 -4.17 -0.14
N GLY A 97 -6.46 -4.75 -0.97
CA GLY A 97 -7.86 -4.33 -1.13
C GLY A 97 -8.66 -4.30 0.18
N LEU A 98 -8.18 -4.95 1.25
CA LEU A 98 -8.79 -4.89 2.58
C LEU A 98 -8.41 -3.63 3.38
N THR A 99 -7.43 -2.85 2.95
CA THR A 99 -6.96 -1.66 3.69
C THR A 99 -8.04 -0.64 3.99
N PRO A 100 -9.05 -0.34 3.14
CA PRO A 100 -10.14 0.56 3.47
C PRO A 100 -10.98 0.07 4.66
N PHE A 101 -11.22 -1.23 4.74
CA PHE A 101 -11.96 -1.81 5.88
C PHE A 101 -11.18 -1.66 7.18
N LEU A 102 -9.89 -2.02 7.17
CA LEU A 102 -9.00 -1.88 8.32
C LEU A 102 -8.85 -0.41 8.73
N THR A 103 -8.67 0.48 7.76
CA THR A 103 -8.60 1.93 7.99
C THR A 103 -9.88 2.45 8.64
N SER A 104 -11.06 1.96 8.21
CA SER A 104 -12.34 2.35 8.81
C SER A 104 -12.45 1.89 10.28
N VAL A 105 -12.00 0.67 10.57
CA VAL A 105 -11.96 0.15 11.94
C VAL A 105 -11.06 1.02 12.82
N PHE A 106 -9.82 1.28 12.39
CA PHE A 106 -8.91 2.16 13.14
C PHE A 106 -9.45 3.59 13.28
N ALA A 107 -10.06 4.14 12.21
CA ALA A 107 -10.64 5.49 12.25
C ALA A 107 -11.79 5.58 13.27
N HIS A 108 -12.62 4.54 13.38
CA HIS A 108 -13.68 4.48 14.39
C HIS A 108 -13.14 4.59 15.81
N PHE A 109 -12.11 3.80 16.14
CA PHE A 109 -11.54 3.79 17.50
C PHE A 109 -10.64 4.99 17.79
N MET A 110 -9.90 5.50 16.80
CA MET A 110 -8.87 6.53 17.02
C MET A 110 -9.35 7.96 16.81
N LEU A 111 -10.32 8.17 15.91
CA LEU A 111 -10.83 9.50 15.55
C LEU A 111 -12.23 9.79 16.12
N GLY A 112 -12.90 8.75 16.62
CA GLY A 112 -14.25 8.86 17.18
C GLY A 112 -15.30 9.24 16.12
N GLY A 113 -16.31 8.41 15.89
CA GLY A 113 -17.53 8.94 15.29
C GLY A 113 -17.96 8.48 13.90
N GLN A 114 -17.39 7.44 13.31
CA GLN A 114 -18.08 6.79 12.19
C GLN A 114 -18.90 5.60 12.68
N SER A 115 -20.24 5.73 12.67
CA SER A 115 -21.12 4.60 12.96
C SER A 115 -20.97 3.52 11.88
N PHE A 116 -20.81 2.27 12.29
CA PHE A 116 -20.89 1.13 11.38
C PHE A 116 -22.35 1.00 10.93
N THR A 117 -22.61 1.37 9.69
CA THR A 117 -23.93 1.12 9.08
C THR A 117 -24.03 -0.34 8.65
N PHE A 118 -25.25 -0.85 8.50
CA PHE A 118 -25.47 -2.22 7.98
C PHE A 118 -24.74 -2.47 6.66
N ALA A 119 -24.74 -1.51 5.74
CA ALA A 119 -24.01 -1.61 4.48
C ALA A 119 -22.48 -1.76 4.70
N LYS A 120 -21.89 -1.00 5.62
CA LYS A 120 -20.45 -1.11 5.95
C LYS A 120 -20.12 -2.45 6.59
N SER A 121 -20.97 -2.94 7.49
CA SER A 121 -20.78 -4.24 8.14
C SER A 121 -20.90 -5.39 7.13
N SER A 122 -21.87 -5.36 6.24
CA SER A 122 -22.02 -6.35 5.16
C SER A 122 -20.86 -6.31 4.17
N ALA A 123 -20.37 -5.12 3.84
CA ALA A 123 -19.18 -4.94 3.00
C ALA A 123 -17.92 -5.56 3.62
N MET A 124 -17.71 -5.36 4.92
CA MET A 124 -16.60 -5.96 5.66
C MET A 124 -16.71 -7.49 5.68
N LEU A 125 -17.92 -8.02 5.86
CA LEU A 125 -18.17 -9.47 5.82
C LEU A 125 -17.80 -10.05 4.43
N LEU A 126 -18.21 -9.40 3.34
CA LEU A 126 -17.82 -9.80 1.98
C LEU A 126 -16.30 -9.77 1.80
N GLY A 127 -15.63 -8.73 2.25
CA GLY A 127 -14.17 -8.64 2.20
C GLY A 127 -13.49 -9.75 2.99
N PHE A 128 -14.02 -10.09 4.17
CA PHE A 128 -13.51 -11.18 5.00
C PHE A 128 -13.73 -12.56 4.37
N ILE A 129 -14.90 -12.79 3.75
CA ILE A 129 -15.17 -14.04 2.98
C ILE A 129 -14.17 -14.16 1.83
N GLY A 130 -13.97 -13.09 1.07
CA GLY A 130 -12.99 -13.09 -0.03
C GLY A 130 -11.57 -13.38 0.46
N LEU A 131 -11.15 -12.77 1.59
CA LEU A 131 -9.84 -13.06 2.20
C LEU A 131 -9.74 -14.55 2.62
N THR A 132 -10.80 -15.11 3.20
CA THR A 132 -10.82 -16.51 3.62
C THR A 132 -10.63 -17.45 2.43
N ILE A 133 -11.25 -17.14 1.30
CA ILE A 133 -11.07 -17.93 0.05
C ILE A 133 -9.62 -17.84 -0.43
N VAL A 134 -9.03 -16.64 -0.49
CA VAL A 134 -7.62 -16.43 -0.86
C VAL A 134 -6.67 -17.15 0.11
N PHE A 135 -6.97 -17.10 1.39
CA PHE A 135 -6.17 -17.76 2.43
C PHE A 135 -6.26 -19.29 2.32
N ALA A 136 -7.45 -19.84 2.11
CA ALA A 136 -7.64 -21.28 1.91
C ALA A 136 -6.84 -21.79 0.70
N GLU A 137 -6.89 -21.08 -0.44
CA GLU A 137 -6.11 -21.40 -1.64
C GLU A 137 -4.60 -21.41 -1.37
N SER A 138 -4.13 -20.58 -0.45
CA SER A 138 -2.70 -20.50 -0.14
C SER A 138 -2.12 -21.76 0.50
N PHE A 139 -2.94 -22.60 1.12
CA PHE A 139 -2.50 -23.91 1.65
C PHE A 139 -2.35 -24.97 0.55
N ASP A 140 -3.13 -24.85 -0.53
CA ASP A 140 -3.10 -25.80 -1.65
C ASP A 140 -2.02 -25.42 -2.68
N ALA A 141 -1.73 -24.12 -2.84
CA ALA A 141 -0.81 -23.62 -3.87
C ALA A 141 0.66 -23.98 -3.61
N ALA A 142 1.16 -23.73 -2.41
CA ALA A 142 2.49 -24.15 -1.97
C ALA A 142 2.56 -24.12 -0.43
N LYS A 143 3.38 -25.01 0.16
CA LYS A 143 3.48 -25.14 1.63
C LYS A 143 3.83 -23.84 2.38
N SER A 144 4.41 -22.83 1.69
CA SER A 144 4.83 -21.55 2.28
C SER A 144 3.95 -20.36 1.90
N SER A 145 2.99 -20.52 0.98
CA SER A 145 2.17 -19.39 0.49
C SER A 145 1.32 -18.74 1.58
N TRP A 146 0.85 -19.50 2.58
CA TRP A 146 0.12 -18.95 3.72
C TRP A 146 0.93 -17.92 4.52
N MET A 147 2.27 -18.08 4.58
CA MET A 147 3.16 -17.11 5.23
C MET A 147 3.14 -15.79 4.47
N GLY A 148 3.18 -15.84 3.14
CA GLY A 148 3.06 -14.66 2.30
C GLY A 148 1.73 -13.93 2.51
N VAL A 149 0.60 -14.67 2.54
CA VAL A 149 -0.72 -14.08 2.81
C VAL A 149 -0.77 -13.44 4.20
N ALA A 150 -0.30 -14.15 5.23
CA ALA A 150 -0.24 -13.63 6.60
C ALA A 150 0.61 -12.35 6.69
N GLY A 151 1.78 -12.33 6.03
CA GLY A 151 2.63 -11.14 5.99
C GLY A 151 1.97 -9.94 5.30
N ILE A 152 1.24 -10.14 4.19
CA ILE A 152 0.49 -9.05 3.55
C ILE A 152 -0.67 -8.57 4.45
N CYS A 153 -1.36 -9.47 5.14
CA CYS A 153 -2.39 -9.07 6.11
C CYS A 153 -1.79 -8.21 7.23
N PHE A 154 -0.64 -8.61 7.78
CA PHE A 154 0.10 -7.80 8.77
C PHE A 154 0.46 -6.43 8.19
N SER A 155 1.02 -6.40 6.99
CA SER A 155 1.34 -5.15 6.30
C SER A 155 0.13 -4.23 6.13
N ALA A 156 -1.02 -4.77 5.70
CA ALA A 156 -2.26 -4.02 5.55
C ALA A 156 -2.75 -3.41 6.87
N VAL A 157 -2.65 -4.17 7.97
CA VAL A 157 -2.98 -3.69 9.32
C VAL A 157 -2.08 -2.51 9.72
N VAL A 158 -0.76 -2.69 9.61
CA VAL A 158 0.23 -1.67 9.97
C VAL A 158 0.10 -0.41 9.10
N HIS A 159 -0.08 -0.60 7.79
CA HIS A 159 -0.29 0.50 6.85
C HIS A 159 -1.55 1.32 7.20
N SER A 160 -2.67 0.64 7.45
CA SER A 160 -3.93 1.28 7.84
C SER A 160 -3.82 2.03 9.16
N PHE A 161 -3.16 1.44 10.17
CA PHE A 161 -2.87 2.10 11.44
C PHE A 161 -2.04 3.38 11.24
N GLY A 162 -0.97 3.31 10.45
CA GLY A 162 -0.12 4.46 10.13
C GLY A 162 -0.89 5.58 9.42
N ALA A 163 -1.72 5.23 8.44
CA ALA A 163 -2.55 6.20 7.71
C ALA A 163 -3.53 6.93 8.64
N VAL A 164 -4.20 6.21 9.56
CA VAL A 164 -5.12 6.82 10.53
C VAL A 164 -4.38 7.66 11.56
N THR A 165 -3.20 7.22 12.01
CA THR A 165 -2.36 7.99 12.92
C THR A 165 -1.91 9.30 12.30
N LEU A 166 -1.46 9.29 11.04
CA LEU A 166 -1.13 10.50 10.30
C LEU A 166 -2.34 11.43 10.14
N LYS A 167 -3.52 10.87 9.85
CA LYS A 167 -4.75 11.65 9.76
C LYS A 167 -5.14 12.29 11.10
N LYS A 168 -4.92 11.59 12.21
CA LYS A 168 -5.15 12.11 13.57
C LYS A 168 -4.21 13.27 13.92
N LEU A 169 -2.97 13.20 13.50
CA LEU A 169 -1.98 14.26 13.74
C LEU A 169 -2.21 15.51 12.87
N GLN A 170 -3.00 15.43 11.81
CA GLN A 170 -3.37 16.54 10.92
C GLN A 170 -2.17 17.41 10.51
N PRO A 171 -1.14 16.85 9.85
CA PRO A 171 0.07 17.61 9.54
C PRO A 171 -0.23 18.82 8.66
N THR A 172 0.23 20.00 9.09
CA THR A 172 0.06 21.27 8.35
C THR A 172 1.04 21.38 7.18
N MET A 173 2.16 20.63 7.25
CA MET A 173 3.22 20.64 6.24
C MET A 173 2.79 19.99 4.90
N PRO A 174 3.48 20.29 3.79
CA PRO A 174 3.23 19.67 2.49
C PRO A 174 3.40 18.14 2.53
N SER A 175 2.63 17.41 1.72
CA SER A 175 2.69 15.93 1.64
C SER A 175 4.09 15.42 1.28
N ILE A 176 4.84 16.16 0.45
CA ILE A 176 6.25 15.85 0.12
C ILE A 176 7.11 15.90 1.38
N SER A 177 6.95 16.92 2.22
CA SER A 177 7.70 17.06 3.49
C SER A 177 7.36 15.94 4.46
N VAL A 178 6.07 15.56 4.58
CA VAL A 178 5.64 14.41 5.39
C VAL A 178 6.29 13.13 4.90
N THR A 179 6.26 12.90 3.58
CA THR A 179 6.87 11.69 2.98
C THR A 179 8.38 11.67 3.18
N THR A 180 9.05 12.80 2.93
CA THR A 180 10.52 12.91 3.10
C THR A 180 10.92 12.61 4.53
N GLY A 181 10.26 13.23 5.51
CA GLY A 181 10.52 12.98 6.92
C GLY A 181 10.22 11.53 7.34
N SER A 182 9.14 10.93 6.83
CA SER A 182 8.84 9.52 7.07
C SER A 182 9.91 8.60 6.49
N LEU A 183 10.41 8.89 5.28
CA LEU A 183 11.52 8.14 4.69
C LEU A 183 12.84 8.38 5.42
N MET A 184 13.10 9.56 5.97
CA MET A 184 14.29 9.80 6.81
C MET A 184 14.31 8.90 8.06
N VAL A 185 13.14 8.57 8.61
CA VAL A 185 13.01 7.62 9.73
C VAL A 185 13.11 6.17 9.24
N ALA A 186 12.44 5.81 8.15
CA ALA A 186 12.34 4.43 7.67
C ALA A 186 13.63 3.94 6.98
N THR A 187 14.29 4.79 6.19
CA THR A 187 15.44 4.39 5.35
C THR A 187 16.63 3.85 6.17
N PRO A 188 17.04 4.45 7.30
CA PRO A 188 18.10 3.89 8.13
C PRO A 188 17.78 2.47 8.63
N LEU A 189 16.52 2.18 8.94
CA LEU A 189 16.07 0.85 9.38
C LEU A 189 16.14 -0.17 8.24
N PHE A 190 15.77 0.21 7.01
CA PHE A 190 15.92 -0.63 5.84
C PHE A 190 17.39 -0.91 5.52
N VAL A 191 18.25 0.11 5.58
CA VAL A 191 19.69 -0.05 5.36
C VAL A 191 20.30 -0.97 6.41
N LEU A 192 19.95 -0.80 7.68
CA LEU A 192 20.39 -1.67 8.77
C LEU A 192 19.95 -3.13 8.52
N SER A 193 18.68 -3.35 8.15
CA SER A 193 18.17 -4.67 7.80
C SER A 193 18.97 -5.30 6.64
N SER A 194 19.23 -4.54 5.58
CA SER A 194 20.01 -5.00 4.42
C SER A 194 21.44 -5.35 4.78
N VAL A 195 22.11 -4.56 5.62
CA VAL A 195 23.49 -4.86 6.06
C VAL A 195 23.55 -6.14 6.90
N ILE A 196 22.57 -6.36 7.77
CA ILE A 196 22.50 -7.58 8.62
C ILE A 196 22.31 -8.85 7.76
N HIS A 197 21.46 -8.78 6.72
CA HIS A 197 21.16 -9.95 5.87
C HIS A 197 22.14 -10.14 4.71
N GLY A 198 23.01 -9.16 4.47
CA GLY A 198 24.05 -9.20 3.44
C GLY A 198 23.78 -8.34 2.22
N ILE A 199 24.84 -7.83 1.64
CA ILE A 199 24.81 -7.04 0.40
C ILE A 199 25.18 -7.96 -0.76
N PRO A 200 24.41 -8.00 -1.86
CA PRO A 200 24.69 -8.86 -3.00
C PRO A 200 25.98 -8.42 -3.71
N ASN A 201 26.75 -9.40 -4.22
CA ASN A 201 27.99 -9.13 -4.98
C ASN A 201 27.72 -8.53 -6.37
N SER A 202 26.54 -8.77 -6.93
CA SER A 202 26.12 -8.24 -8.24
C SER A 202 24.62 -7.96 -8.24
N ILE A 203 24.22 -6.98 -9.03
CA ILE A 203 22.81 -6.62 -9.19
C ILE A 203 22.43 -6.89 -10.65
N PRO A 204 21.51 -7.83 -10.91
CA PRO A 204 21.00 -8.05 -12.27
C PRO A 204 20.34 -6.78 -12.83
N ASP A 205 20.53 -6.51 -14.13
CA ASP A 205 19.97 -5.31 -14.79
C ASP A 205 18.45 -5.22 -14.66
N SER A 206 17.75 -6.34 -14.73
CA SER A 206 16.30 -6.40 -14.53
C SER A 206 15.89 -5.90 -13.16
N SER A 207 16.56 -6.38 -12.11
CA SER A 207 16.31 -6.00 -10.73
C SER A 207 16.67 -4.53 -10.47
N LEU A 208 17.78 -4.04 -11.02
CA LEU A 208 18.16 -2.64 -10.92
C LEU A 208 17.12 -1.73 -11.57
N LYS A 209 16.64 -2.06 -12.77
CA LYS A 209 15.57 -1.31 -13.44
C LYS A 209 14.29 -1.26 -12.62
N ALA A 210 13.90 -2.39 -12.03
CA ALA A 210 12.72 -2.47 -11.17
C ALA A 210 12.90 -1.65 -9.87
N ILE A 211 14.09 -1.69 -9.24
CA ILE A 211 14.42 -0.89 -8.06
C ILE A 211 14.34 0.62 -8.40
N ILE A 212 14.94 1.03 -9.51
CA ILE A 212 14.91 2.44 -9.97
C ILE A 212 13.47 2.88 -10.25
N TYR A 213 12.70 2.05 -10.96
CA TYR A 213 11.27 2.31 -11.20
C TYR A 213 10.51 2.52 -9.89
N LEU A 214 10.66 1.61 -8.92
CA LEU A 214 10.00 1.70 -7.63
C LEU A 214 10.48 2.88 -6.78
N ALA A 215 11.76 3.25 -6.88
CA ALA A 215 12.31 4.39 -6.17
C ALA A 215 11.67 5.71 -6.63
N PHE A 216 11.55 5.91 -7.94
CA PHE A 216 10.97 7.13 -8.50
C PHE A 216 9.44 7.08 -8.51
N MET A 217 8.84 6.04 -9.10
CA MET A 217 7.39 5.96 -9.24
C MET A 217 6.71 5.59 -7.91
N GLY A 218 7.19 4.55 -7.23
CA GLY A 218 6.57 4.08 -6.00
C GLY A 218 6.87 4.96 -4.78
N SER A 219 8.11 5.41 -4.61
CA SER A 219 8.53 6.12 -3.40
C SER A 219 8.54 7.64 -3.58
N ALA A 220 9.27 8.19 -4.57
CA ALA A 220 9.40 9.64 -4.72
C ALA A 220 8.14 10.31 -5.28
N LEU A 221 7.33 9.62 -6.06
CA LEU A 221 6.09 10.13 -6.63
C LEU A 221 4.85 9.54 -5.94
N GLY A 222 4.77 8.21 -5.80
CA GLY A 222 3.58 7.52 -5.34
C GLY A 222 3.15 7.89 -3.91
N PHE A 223 4.08 7.91 -2.95
CA PHE A 223 3.74 8.29 -1.57
C PHE A 223 3.31 9.75 -1.42
N PRO A 224 4.01 10.75 -2.00
CA PRO A 224 3.52 12.13 -1.96
C PRO A 224 2.15 12.32 -2.62
N LEU A 225 1.89 11.66 -3.75
CA LEU A 225 0.58 11.69 -4.41
C LEU A 225 -0.50 11.04 -3.54
N TYR A 226 -0.21 9.92 -2.90
CA TYR A 226 -1.13 9.28 -1.97
C TYR A 226 -1.49 10.19 -0.79
N TYR A 227 -0.49 10.79 -0.13
CA TYR A 227 -0.75 11.74 0.96
C TYR A 227 -1.46 13.00 0.46
N PHE A 228 -1.18 13.44 -0.75
CA PHE A 228 -1.92 14.54 -1.38
C PHE A 228 -3.38 14.18 -1.61
N CYS A 229 -3.68 12.98 -2.12
CA CYS A 229 -5.05 12.51 -2.26
C CYS A 229 -5.75 12.35 -0.91
N LEU A 230 -5.10 11.78 0.11
CA LEU A 230 -5.64 11.66 1.46
C LEU A 230 -6.00 13.02 2.08
N LYS A 231 -5.24 14.07 1.76
CA LYS A 231 -5.49 15.42 2.25
C LYS A 231 -6.67 16.08 1.54
N ASN A 232 -6.84 15.88 0.23
CA ASN A 232 -7.74 16.65 -0.62
C ASN A 232 -9.02 15.93 -1.03
N LEU A 233 -9.08 14.60 -0.89
CA LEU A 233 -10.23 13.79 -1.28
C LEU A 233 -10.97 13.26 -0.06
N ARG A 234 -12.24 12.92 -0.27
CA ARG A 234 -13.01 12.13 0.70
C ARG A 234 -12.44 10.72 0.74
N ALA A 235 -12.54 10.06 1.89
CA ALA A 235 -12.12 8.67 2.05
C ALA A 235 -12.71 7.75 0.98
N GLU A 236 -13.99 7.98 0.64
CA GLU A 236 -14.73 7.28 -0.41
C GLU A 236 -14.05 7.34 -1.79
N GLN A 237 -13.50 8.50 -2.14
CA GLN A 237 -12.82 8.68 -3.42
C GLN A 237 -11.44 8.02 -3.45
N VAL A 238 -10.73 8.04 -2.33
CA VAL A 238 -9.41 7.38 -2.22
C VAL A 238 -9.56 5.85 -2.26
N ALA A 239 -10.65 5.33 -1.71
CA ALA A 239 -10.92 3.90 -1.71
C ALA A 239 -11.17 3.31 -3.12
N LEU A 240 -11.63 4.10 -4.08
CA LEU A 240 -11.76 3.64 -5.48
C LEU A 240 -10.41 3.21 -6.09
N ILE A 241 -9.29 3.75 -5.61
CA ILE A 241 -7.94 3.30 -6.01
C ILE A 241 -7.79 1.81 -5.69
N THR A 242 -8.18 1.42 -4.48
CA THR A 242 -8.08 0.02 -4.02
C THR A 242 -9.15 -0.90 -4.63
N LEU A 243 -10.15 -0.37 -5.29
CA LEU A 243 -11.14 -1.14 -6.04
C LEU A 243 -10.58 -1.61 -7.40
N ILE A 244 -9.81 -0.77 -8.06
CA ILE A 244 -9.29 -1.03 -9.41
C ILE A 244 -7.98 -1.83 -9.35
N THR A 245 -7.09 -1.49 -8.42
CA THR A 245 -5.74 -2.04 -8.34
C THR A 245 -5.65 -3.57 -8.17
N PRO A 246 -6.53 -4.28 -7.45
CA PRO A 246 -6.47 -5.73 -7.38
C PRO A 246 -6.66 -6.43 -8.72
N VAL A 247 -7.68 -5.99 -9.47
CA VAL A 247 -7.99 -6.60 -10.78
C VAL A 247 -6.88 -6.31 -11.79
N THR A 248 -6.42 -5.07 -11.86
CA THR A 248 -5.34 -4.67 -12.78
C THR A 248 -4.01 -5.34 -12.43
N ALA A 249 -3.69 -5.49 -11.15
CA ALA A 249 -2.46 -6.16 -10.72
C ALA A 249 -2.47 -7.68 -11.04
N LEU A 250 -3.62 -8.37 -10.86
CA LEU A 250 -3.77 -9.75 -11.27
C LEU A 250 -3.56 -9.91 -12.78
N LEU A 251 -4.20 -9.07 -13.59
CA LEU A 251 -4.04 -9.09 -15.04
C LEU A 251 -2.60 -8.82 -15.47
N LEU A 252 -1.90 -7.86 -14.83
CA LEU A 252 -0.49 -7.58 -15.09
C LEU A 252 0.41 -8.74 -14.68
N GLY A 253 0.14 -9.42 -13.57
CA GLY A 253 0.87 -10.61 -13.13
C GLY A 253 0.77 -11.75 -14.14
N ILE A 254 -0.44 -12.00 -14.67
CA ILE A 254 -0.66 -12.99 -15.74
C ILE A 254 0.08 -12.58 -17.02
N TRP A 255 -0.07 -11.34 -17.45
CA TRP A 255 0.36 -10.88 -18.76
C TRP A 255 1.88 -10.67 -18.86
N LEU A 256 2.49 -10.10 -17.83
CA LEU A 256 3.90 -9.73 -17.84
C LEU A 256 4.81 -10.72 -17.11
N ASN A 257 4.26 -11.53 -16.21
CA ASN A 257 5.04 -12.46 -15.39
C ASN A 257 4.63 -13.92 -15.55
N GLY A 258 3.60 -14.20 -16.39
CA GLY A 258 3.10 -15.55 -16.62
C GLY A 258 2.53 -16.22 -15.35
N GLU A 259 2.02 -15.44 -14.39
CA GLU A 259 1.49 -15.95 -13.13
C GLU A 259 0.23 -16.82 -13.40
N LEU A 260 0.21 -18.01 -12.83
CA LEU A 260 -0.97 -18.87 -12.86
C LEU A 260 -1.88 -18.48 -11.71
N ILE A 261 -3.05 -17.96 -12.02
CA ILE A 261 -4.04 -17.51 -11.06
C ILE A 261 -5.22 -18.49 -11.07
N SER A 262 -5.46 -19.15 -9.93
CA SER A 262 -6.57 -20.09 -9.79
C SER A 262 -7.93 -19.39 -9.84
N ILE A 263 -8.98 -20.17 -10.13
CA ILE A 263 -10.35 -19.66 -10.10
C ILE A 263 -10.76 -19.17 -8.71
N HIS A 264 -10.24 -19.78 -7.64
CA HIS A 264 -10.51 -19.38 -6.27
C HIS A 264 -10.00 -17.97 -5.95
N ILE A 265 -8.83 -17.60 -6.50
CA ILE A 265 -8.31 -16.22 -6.35
C ILE A 265 -9.21 -15.22 -7.06
N TRP A 266 -9.74 -15.55 -8.25
CA TRP A 266 -10.71 -14.68 -8.93
C TRP A 266 -12.01 -14.55 -8.15
N ILE A 267 -12.53 -15.64 -7.56
CA ILE A 267 -13.72 -15.63 -6.71
C ILE A 267 -13.45 -14.77 -5.46
N GLY A 268 -12.32 -15.00 -4.76
CA GLY A 268 -11.94 -14.21 -3.59
C GLY A 268 -11.79 -12.72 -3.91
N THR A 269 -11.16 -12.40 -5.05
CA THR A 269 -11.05 -11.02 -5.56
C THR A 269 -12.41 -10.41 -5.83
N ALA A 270 -13.33 -11.14 -6.46
CA ALA A 270 -14.69 -10.66 -6.73
C ALA A 270 -15.45 -10.35 -5.43
N PHE A 271 -15.31 -11.16 -4.38
CA PHE A 271 -15.88 -10.87 -3.05
C PHE A 271 -15.29 -9.62 -2.42
N ILE A 272 -13.95 -9.47 -2.46
CA ILE A 272 -13.25 -8.28 -1.90
C ILE A 272 -13.68 -7.02 -2.65
N VAL A 273 -13.66 -7.04 -3.99
CA VAL A 273 -14.06 -5.90 -4.84
C VAL A 273 -15.52 -5.55 -4.66
N SER A 274 -16.42 -6.54 -4.59
CA SER A 274 -17.84 -6.33 -4.32
C SER A 274 -18.08 -5.73 -2.93
N GLY A 275 -17.33 -6.21 -1.93
CA GLY A 275 -17.34 -5.65 -0.57
C GLY A 275 -16.89 -4.19 -0.57
N LEU A 276 -15.79 -3.86 -1.26
CA LEU A 276 -15.33 -2.47 -1.41
C LEU A 276 -16.36 -1.59 -2.12
N ALA A 277 -16.97 -2.07 -3.21
CA ALA A 277 -18.00 -1.35 -3.91
C ALA A 277 -19.23 -1.07 -3.01
N LEU A 278 -19.66 -2.07 -2.23
CA LEU A 278 -20.77 -1.91 -1.28
C LEU A 278 -20.38 -0.94 -0.15
N TYR A 279 -19.13 -0.98 0.33
CA TYR A 279 -18.64 -0.08 1.36
C TYR A 279 -18.72 1.38 0.92
N GLU A 280 -18.28 1.67 -0.31
CA GLU A 280 -18.21 3.03 -0.84
C GLU A 280 -19.57 3.54 -1.33
N PHE A 281 -20.30 2.71 -2.08
CA PHE A 281 -21.52 3.11 -2.76
C PHE A 281 -22.81 2.72 -2.02
N GLY A 282 -22.71 1.94 -0.92
CA GLY A 282 -23.90 1.47 -0.17
C GLY A 282 -24.78 2.59 0.39
N HIS A 283 -24.23 3.79 0.63
CA HIS A 283 -25.00 4.95 1.06
C HIS A 283 -25.96 5.47 -0.04
N LEU A 284 -25.62 5.32 -1.31
CA LEU A 284 -26.48 5.70 -2.45
C LEU A 284 -27.73 4.83 -2.53
N LEU A 285 -27.62 3.55 -2.16
CA LEU A 285 -28.74 2.60 -2.12
C LEU A 285 -29.75 2.96 -1.02
N ARG A 286 -29.30 3.57 0.08
CA ARG A 286 -30.17 4.00 1.19
C ARG A 286 -30.95 5.26 0.86
N ASN A 287 -30.36 6.22 0.18
CA ASN A 287 -31.03 7.47 -0.18
C ASN A 287 -32.16 7.28 -1.20
N ARG A 288 -32.07 6.25 -2.05
CA ARG A 288 -33.20 5.88 -2.94
C ARG A 288 -34.43 5.33 -2.21
N LYS A 289 -34.23 4.62 -1.06
CA LYS A 289 -35.36 4.07 -0.28
C LYS A 289 -36.06 5.11 0.60
N SER A 290 -35.49 6.30 0.80
CA SER A 290 -36.12 7.39 1.55
C SER A 290 -36.88 8.38 0.65
N GLN A 291 -36.89 8.18 -0.66
CA GLN A 291 -37.60 9.00 -1.64
C GLN A 291 -38.80 8.26 -2.30
N CYS A 292 -39.05 7.02 -1.94
CA CYS A 292 -40.26 6.27 -2.23
C CYS A 292 -41.07 6.08 -0.94
#